data_e050a675da7809e7b45d6b150fd0a326
#
_entry.id   e050a675da7809e7b45d6b150fd0a326
#
_cell.length_a   1.000
_cell.length_b   1.000
_cell.length_c   1.000
_cell.angle_alpha   90.00
_cell.angle_beta   90.00
_cell.angle_gamma   90.00
#
_symmetry.space_group_name_H-M   'P 1'
#
loop_
_entity.id
_entity.type
_entity.pdbx_description
1 polymer ?
#
loop_
_entity_poly.entity_id
_entity_poly.type
_entity_poly.pdbx_seq_one_letter_code
_entity_poly.pdbx_strand_id
1 'polypeptide(L)'
;DIPVKQLDNILVGAVVSVGAAGAYRVIKQIATISTRLTSPLNQVLYPEINVYLAEKAYDKVEKIMSKIVLLLLLPSLAFVAVASMTFDYWVVALFSAELLVYKWHIVVFMIVHAVSAALTPIHPVFLALGYVKSLLLITLFSNLVLCLGILVLGAKIELWGVLIAIFAQYFLTIACKLPVILSRLRKEKNEGSTLHT
;
A
#
# COMPACT_ATOMS: atom_id res chain seq x y z
N ASP A 1 0.78 -18.86 0.30
CA ASP A 1 0.99 -17.39 0.21
C ASP A 1 2.43 -16.92 0.50
N ILE A 2 3.26 -17.74 1.16
CA ILE A 2 4.65 -17.36 1.54
C ILE A 2 5.57 -17.19 0.31
N PRO A 3 5.54 -18.05 -0.72
CA PRO A 3 6.44 -17.92 -1.87
C PRO A 3 6.23 -16.63 -2.66
N VAL A 4 4.98 -16.20 -2.83
CA VAL A 4 4.66 -14.99 -3.61
C VAL A 4 5.11 -13.71 -2.90
N LYS A 5 5.03 -13.69 -1.56
CA LYS A 5 5.47 -12.54 -0.75
C LYS A 5 6.99 -12.38 -0.66
N GLN A 6 7.76 -13.37 -1.09
CA GLN A 6 9.22 -13.33 -1.09
C GLN A 6 9.83 -13.28 -2.49
N LEU A 7 8.99 -13.36 -3.52
CA LEU A 7 9.43 -13.39 -4.92
C LEU A 7 10.20 -12.11 -5.29
N ASP A 8 9.78 -10.97 -4.78
CA ASP A 8 10.47 -9.69 -4.93
C ASP A 8 11.89 -9.72 -4.33
N ASN A 9 12.06 -10.33 -3.14
CA ASN A 9 13.36 -10.49 -2.50
C ASN A 9 14.32 -11.36 -3.35
N ILE A 10 13.78 -12.46 -3.90
CA ILE A 10 14.56 -13.36 -4.77
C ILE A 10 14.95 -12.64 -6.05
N LEU A 11 14.03 -11.88 -6.65
CA LEU A 11 14.31 -11.10 -7.86
C LEU A 11 15.38 -10.02 -7.60
N VAL A 12 15.31 -9.31 -6.47
CA VAL A 12 16.34 -8.32 -6.11
C VAL A 12 17.71 -8.97 -5.96
N GLY A 13 17.76 -10.14 -5.32
CA GLY A 13 19.02 -10.88 -5.17
C GLY A 13 19.61 -11.37 -6.49
N ALA A 14 18.74 -11.79 -7.41
CA ALA A 14 19.17 -12.29 -8.73
C ALA A 14 19.57 -11.18 -9.71
N VAL A 15 18.90 -10.02 -9.63
CA VAL A 15 19.02 -8.93 -10.63
C VAL A 15 20.00 -7.84 -10.19
N VAL A 16 20.00 -7.50 -8.90
CA VAL A 16 20.85 -6.42 -8.37
C VAL A 16 22.12 -7.02 -7.73
N SER A 17 21.98 -7.58 -6.55
CA SER A 17 23.05 -8.32 -5.85
C SER A 17 22.53 -8.98 -4.57
N VAL A 18 23.27 -9.93 -4.04
CA VAL A 18 22.94 -10.58 -2.74
C VAL A 18 22.97 -9.55 -1.60
N GLY A 19 23.93 -8.62 -1.60
CA GLY A 19 24.01 -7.54 -0.62
C GLY A 19 22.79 -6.61 -0.68
N ALA A 20 22.36 -6.23 -1.90
CA ALA A 20 21.15 -5.43 -2.10
C ALA A 20 19.89 -6.17 -1.64
N ALA A 21 19.80 -7.49 -1.83
CA ALA A 21 18.67 -8.28 -1.31
C ALA A 21 18.64 -8.29 0.23
N GLY A 22 19.80 -8.34 0.88
CA GLY A 22 19.92 -8.21 2.33
C GLY A 22 19.42 -6.85 2.83
N ALA A 23 19.91 -5.76 2.24
CA ALA A 23 19.46 -4.40 2.54
C ALA A 23 17.96 -4.23 2.26
N TYR A 24 17.47 -4.70 1.10
CA TYR A 24 16.05 -4.65 0.74
C TYR A 24 15.15 -5.38 1.75
N ARG A 25 15.57 -6.55 2.22
CA ARG A 25 14.85 -7.30 3.24
C ARG A 25 14.68 -6.51 4.53
N VAL A 26 15.73 -5.84 5.00
CA VAL A 26 15.67 -5.00 6.21
C VAL A 26 14.77 -3.79 5.96
N ILE A 27 14.94 -3.11 4.83
CA ILE A 27 14.08 -2.00 4.41
C ILE A 27 12.61 -2.41 4.43
N LYS A 28 12.28 -3.57 3.86
CA LYS A 28 10.93 -4.13 3.83
C LYS A 28 10.41 -4.45 5.24
N GLN A 29 11.24 -4.97 6.14
CA GLN A 29 10.84 -5.23 7.53
C GLN A 29 10.44 -3.94 8.25
N ILE A 30 11.24 -2.88 8.12
CA ILE A 30 10.96 -1.57 8.73
C ILE A 30 9.63 -1.02 8.21
N ALA A 31 9.44 -1.04 6.91
CA ALA A 31 8.24 -0.49 6.29
C ALA A 31 6.96 -1.29 6.61
N THR A 32 7.06 -2.62 6.75
CA THR A 32 5.90 -3.47 7.08
C THR A 32 5.37 -3.28 8.49
N ILE A 33 6.08 -2.60 9.38
CA ILE A 33 5.57 -2.23 10.71
C ILE A 33 4.26 -1.44 10.56
N SER A 34 4.22 -0.46 9.66
CA SER A 34 3.02 0.35 9.38
C SER A 34 1.83 -0.50 8.93
N THR A 35 2.06 -1.50 8.07
CA THR A 35 0.99 -2.37 7.56
C THR A 35 0.46 -3.34 8.61
N ARG A 36 1.28 -3.77 9.56
CA ARG A 36 0.84 -4.61 10.68
C ARG A 36 -0.10 -3.87 11.62
N LEU A 37 0.10 -2.58 11.82
CA LEU A 37 -0.78 -1.74 12.64
C LEU A 37 -2.15 -1.51 11.99
N THR A 38 -2.23 -1.54 10.65
CA THR A 38 -3.48 -1.32 9.91
C THR A 38 -4.27 -2.61 9.64
N SER A 39 -3.67 -3.78 9.80
CA SER A 39 -4.33 -5.07 9.52
C SER A 39 -5.59 -5.32 10.37
N PRO A 40 -5.63 -5.07 11.69
CA PRO A 40 -6.84 -5.22 12.49
C PRO A 40 -7.97 -4.30 12.05
N LEU A 41 -7.63 -3.11 11.55
CA LEU A 41 -8.60 -2.13 11.08
C LEU A 41 -9.44 -2.67 9.91
N ASN A 42 -8.82 -3.39 8.99
CA ASN A 42 -9.53 -4.00 7.86
C ASN A 42 -10.57 -5.04 8.30
N GLN A 43 -10.29 -5.77 9.38
CA GLN A 43 -11.21 -6.78 9.91
C GLN A 43 -12.48 -6.14 10.51
N VAL A 44 -12.35 -4.94 11.06
CA VAL A 44 -13.49 -4.18 11.60
C VAL A 44 -14.22 -3.42 10.49
N LEU A 45 -13.49 -2.85 9.56
CA LEU A 45 -14.06 -2.02 8.49
C LEU A 45 -14.93 -2.81 7.51
N TYR A 46 -14.53 -4.01 7.15
CA TYR A 46 -15.24 -4.78 6.13
C TYR A 46 -16.71 -5.08 6.53
N PRO A 47 -17.01 -5.58 7.74
CA PRO A 47 -18.39 -5.76 8.20
C PRO A 47 -19.20 -4.46 8.25
N GLU A 48 -18.60 -3.37 8.77
CA GLU A 48 -19.25 -2.08 8.90
C GLU A 48 -19.63 -1.47 7.54
N ILE A 49 -18.72 -1.57 6.57
CA ILE A 49 -18.98 -1.14 5.19
C ILE A 49 -20.14 -1.94 4.57
N ASN A 50 -20.18 -3.27 4.78
CA ASN A 50 -21.27 -4.09 4.27
C ASN A 50 -22.64 -3.68 4.87
N VAL A 51 -22.70 -3.33 6.15
CA VAL A 51 -23.93 -2.82 6.80
C VAL A 51 -24.36 -1.52 6.11
N TYR A 52 -23.48 -0.54 5.95
CA TYR A 52 -23.83 0.72 5.29
C TYR A 52 -24.24 0.54 3.82
N LEU A 53 -23.63 -0.40 3.10
CA LEU A 53 -24.03 -0.70 1.73
C LEU A 53 -25.41 -1.37 1.68
N ALA A 54 -25.73 -2.28 2.63
CA ALA A 54 -27.05 -2.90 2.75
C ALA A 54 -28.14 -1.87 3.07
N GLU A 55 -27.82 -0.87 3.91
CA GLU A 55 -28.70 0.27 4.25
C GLU A 55 -28.76 1.32 3.13
N LYS A 56 -28.06 1.15 2.03
CA LYS A 56 -27.88 2.14 0.94
C LYS A 56 -27.34 3.49 1.43
N ALA A 57 -26.60 3.49 2.53
CA ALA A 57 -26.01 4.67 3.15
C ALA A 57 -24.64 5.03 2.54
N TYR A 58 -24.60 5.27 1.23
CA TYR A 58 -23.36 5.49 0.46
C TYR A 58 -22.54 6.68 0.95
N ASP A 59 -23.20 7.73 1.45
CA ASP A 59 -22.52 8.89 2.06
C ASP A 59 -21.72 8.49 3.32
N LYS A 60 -22.25 7.54 4.11
CA LYS A 60 -21.54 7.04 5.28
C LYS A 60 -20.30 6.25 4.87
N VAL A 61 -20.38 5.45 3.80
CA VAL A 61 -19.22 4.70 3.26
C VAL A 61 -18.12 5.67 2.81
N GLU A 62 -18.45 6.72 2.06
CA GLU A 62 -17.49 7.71 1.60
C GLU A 62 -16.85 8.47 2.76
N LYS A 63 -17.65 8.92 3.73
CA LYS A 63 -17.19 9.63 4.92
C LYS A 63 -16.27 8.78 5.79
N ILE A 64 -16.63 7.51 6.07
CA ILE A 64 -15.81 6.63 6.90
C ILE A 64 -14.49 6.30 6.19
N MET A 65 -14.53 6.02 4.89
CA MET A 65 -13.34 5.79 4.09
C MET A 65 -12.39 6.99 4.15
N SER A 66 -12.88 8.19 3.88
CA SER A 66 -12.08 9.41 3.91
C SER A 66 -11.53 9.73 5.30
N LYS A 67 -12.35 9.56 6.35
CA LYS A 67 -11.93 9.77 7.74
C LYS A 67 -10.81 8.83 8.14
N ILE A 68 -10.89 7.57 7.76
CA ILE A 68 -9.88 6.58 8.11
C ILE A 68 -8.59 6.81 7.32
N VAL A 69 -8.69 7.15 6.02
CA VAL A 69 -7.52 7.51 5.22
C VAL A 69 -6.77 8.67 5.89
N LEU A 70 -7.48 9.73 6.30
CA LEU A 70 -6.85 10.88 6.95
C LEU A 70 -6.27 10.52 8.34
N LEU A 71 -7.02 9.73 9.13
CA LEU A 71 -6.61 9.27 10.46
C LEU A 71 -5.34 8.41 10.41
N LEU A 72 -5.14 7.65 9.34
CA LEU A 72 -3.94 6.83 9.17
C LEU A 72 -2.79 7.60 8.50
N LEU A 73 -3.09 8.48 7.54
CA LEU A 73 -2.08 9.19 6.76
C LEU A 73 -1.27 10.15 7.63
N LEU A 74 -1.95 10.99 8.42
CA LEU A 74 -1.28 12.02 9.22
C LEU A 74 -0.31 11.43 10.26
N PRO A 75 -0.71 10.47 11.12
CA PRO A 75 0.22 9.86 12.06
C PRO A 75 1.34 9.07 11.39
N SER A 76 1.04 8.38 10.27
CA SER A 76 2.07 7.63 9.53
C SER A 76 3.12 8.54 8.94
N LEU A 77 2.74 9.67 8.33
CA LEU A 77 3.68 10.67 7.82
C LEU A 77 4.46 11.35 8.94
N ALA A 78 3.81 11.67 10.06
CA ALA A 78 4.49 12.22 11.24
C ALA A 78 5.52 11.24 11.79
N PHE A 79 5.17 9.93 11.87
CA PHE A 79 6.12 8.89 12.26
C PHE A 79 7.31 8.80 11.30
N VAL A 80 7.06 8.83 9.99
CA VAL A 80 8.15 8.81 8.99
C VAL A 80 9.05 10.05 9.13
N ALA A 81 8.47 11.23 9.37
CA ALA A 81 9.24 12.46 9.56
C ALA A 81 10.17 12.36 10.79
N VAL A 82 9.63 11.93 11.93
CA VAL A 82 10.43 11.72 13.16
C VAL A 82 11.50 10.66 12.94
N ALA A 83 11.13 9.51 12.36
CA ALA A 83 12.04 8.42 12.06
C ALA A 83 13.16 8.84 11.10
N SER A 84 12.88 9.72 10.13
CA SER A 84 13.91 10.23 9.20
C SER A 84 14.85 11.22 9.86
N MET A 85 14.38 12.03 10.80
CA MET A 85 15.21 12.96 11.57
C MET A 85 16.15 12.24 12.54
N THR A 86 15.68 11.16 13.13
CA THR A 86 16.44 10.36 14.10
C THR A 86 17.10 9.13 13.48
N PHE A 87 17.15 9.06 12.15
CA PHE A 87 17.54 7.88 11.37
C PHE A 87 18.87 7.28 11.83
N ASP A 88 19.90 8.08 11.96
CA ASP A 88 21.26 7.65 12.25
C ASP A 88 21.36 6.98 13.63
N TYR A 89 20.55 7.42 14.59
CA TYR A 89 20.54 6.87 15.94
C TYR A 89 19.88 5.48 16.00
N TRP A 90 18.64 5.36 15.52
CA TRP A 90 17.89 4.11 15.67
C TRP A 90 18.34 3.02 14.68
N VAL A 91 18.85 3.39 13.49
CA VAL A 91 19.36 2.40 12.54
C VAL A 91 20.63 1.73 13.08
N VAL A 92 21.55 2.50 13.65
CA VAL A 92 22.77 1.95 14.26
C VAL A 92 22.44 1.12 15.51
N ALA A 93 21.47 1.58 16.32
CA ALA A 93 21.09 0.89 17.55
C ALA A 93 20.34 -0.44 17.31
N LEU A 94 19.50 -0.52 16.26
CA LEU A 94 18.64 -1.69 16.03
C LEU A 94 19.15 -2.65 14.94
N PHE A 95 19.99 -2.15 14.03
CA PHE A 95 20.47 -2.92 12.87
C PHE A 95 22.00 -2.86 12.76
N SER A 96 22.51 -2.02 11.86
CA SER A 96 23.95 -1.88 11.61
C SER A 96 24.27 -0.53 10.98
N ALA A 97 25.49 -0.02 11.21
CA ALA A 97 25.97 1.21 10.60
C ALA A 97 26.06 1.12 9.05
N GLU A 98 26.18 -0.08 8.50
CA GLU A 98 26.22 -0.31 7.04
C GLU A 98 24.94 0.14 6.34
N LEU A 99 23.80 0.15 7.05
CA LEU A 99 22.51 0.59 6.50
C LEU A 99 22.40 2.11 6.36
N LEU A 100 23.30 2.89 6.93
CA LEU A 100 23.32 4.35 6.78
C LEU A 100 23.47 4.79 5.32
N VAL A 101 24.17 3.99 4.51
CA VAL A 101 24.30 4.21 3.06
C VAL A 101 22.94 4.18 2.35
N TYR A 102 21.99 3.43 2.88
CA TYR A 102 20.65 3.25 2.31
C TYR A 102 19.60 4.19 2.92
N LYS A 103 20.00 5.23 3.67
CA LYS A 103 19.09 6.17 4.35
C LYS A 103 17.93 6.64 3.47
N TRP A 104 18.25 7.18 2.29
CA TRP A 104 17.22 7.70 1.39
C TRP A 104 16.32 6.60 0.79
N HIS A 105 16.87 5.42 0.53
CA HIS A 105 16.07 4.28 0.09
C HIS A 105 15.05 3.87 1.17
N ILE A 106 15.49 3.81 2.44
CA ILE A 106 14.64 3.45 3.57
C ILE A 106 13.55 4.51 3.77
N VAL A 107 13.92 5.79 3.78
CA VAL A 107 12.96 6.90 3.99
C VAL A 107 11.90 6.93 2.88
N VAL A 108 12.29 6.85 1.61
CA VAL A 108 11.35 6.81 0.48
C VAL A 108 10.44 5.58 0.58
N PHE A 109 10.99 4.44 0.91
CA PHE A 109 10.21 3.21 1.09
C PHE A 109 9.19 3.34 2.24
N MET A 110 9.58 3.95 3.36
CA MET A 110 8.68 4.24 4.48
C MET A 110 7.55 5.18 4.06
N ILE A 111 7.82 6.22 3.28
CA ILE A 111 6.79 7.13 2.74
C ILE A 111 5.80 6.36 1.87
N VAL A 112 6.28 5.56 0.92
CA VAL A 112 5.43 4.77 0.02
C VAL A 112 4.54 3.82 0.82
N HIS A 113 5.08 3.17 1.85
CA HIS A 113 4.31 2.28 2.71
C HIS A 113 3.34 3.01 3.63
N ALA A 114 3.69 4.18 4.15
CA ALA A 114 2.80 5.02 4.95
C ALA A 114 1.55 5.45 4.13
N VAL A 115 1.76 5.89 2.90
CA VAL A 115 0.67 6.22 1.98
C VAL A 115 -0.16 4.98 1.63
N SER A 116 0.49 3.86 1.31
CA SER A 116 -0.20 2.59 1.01
C SER A 116 -1.02 2.10 2.20
N ALA A 117 -0.48 2.17 3.42
CA ALA A 117 -1.18 1.80 4.64
C ALA A 117 -2.40 2.69 4.90
N ALA A 118 -2.28 4.00 4.66
CA ALA A 118 -3.40 4.93 4.79
C ALA A 118 -4.54 4.63 3.80
N LEU A 119 -4.21 4.15 2.60
CA LEU A 119 -5.18 3.79 1.56
C LEU A 119 -5.72 2.35 1.69
N THR A 120 -5.39 1.66 2.78
CA THR A 120 -5.88 0.31 3.07
C THR A 120 -7.42 0.17 3.02
N PRO A 121 -8.26 1.16 3.45
CA PRO A 121 -9.72 1.05 3.37
C PRO A 121 -10.29 0.86 1.95
N ILE A 122 -9.54 1.22 0.92
CA ILE A 122 -9.94 1.02 -0.49
C ILE A 122 -10.19 -0.46 -0.79
N HIS A 123 -9.41 -1.37 -0.18
CA HIS A 123 -9.52 -2.79 -0.46
C HIS A 123 -10.84 -3.42 0.04
N PRO A 124 -11.24 -3.29 1.32
CA PRO A 124 -12.50 -3.81 1.80
C PRO A 124 -13.72 -3.16 1.13
N VAL A 125 -13.68 -1.86 0.81
CA VAL A 125 -14.76 -1.20 0.07
C VAL A 125 -14.92 -1.80 -1.33
N PHE A 126 -13.83 -2.04 -2.04
CA PHE A 126 -13.85 -2.64 -3.38
C PHE A 126 -14.43 -4.06 -3.37
N LEU A 127 -14.09 -4.85 -2.34
CA LEU A 127 -14.65 -6.18 -2.12
C LEU A 127 -16.14 -6.15 -1.77
N ALA A 128 -16.54 -5.25 -0.86
CA ALA A 128 -17.92 -5.10 -0.43
C ALA A 128 -18.86 -4.67 -1.56
N LEU A 129 -18.34 -3.93 -2.55
CA LEU A 129 -19.04 -3.59 -3.79
C LEU A 129 -19.14 -4.76 -4.79
N GLY A 130 -18.61 -5.95 -4.45
CA GLY A 130 -18.73 -7.17 -5.27
C GLY A 130 -17.68 -7.32 -6.38
N TYR A 131 -16.66 -6.47 -6.45
CA TYR A 131 -15.63 -6.50 -7.51
C TYR A 131 -14.53 -7.54 -7.29
N VAL A 132 -14.89 -8.77 -6.87
CA VAL A 132 -13.91 -9.84 -6.55
C VAL A 132 -13.06 -10.23 -7.76
N LYS A 133 -13.69 -10.43 -8.93
CA LYS A 133 -12.98 -10.81 -10.17
C LYS A 133 -12.02 -9.70 -10.62
N SER A 134 -12.47 -8.45 -10.60
CA SER A 134 -11.64 -7.30 -10.95
C SER A 134 -10.47 -7.14 -9.98
N LEU A 135 -10.68 -7.42 -8.70
CA LEU A 135 -9.62 -7.41 -7.70
C LEU A 135 -8.50 -8.40 -8.04
N LEU A 136 -8.85 -9.64 -8.42
CA LEU A 136 -7.88 -10.66 -8.82
C LEU A 136 -7.08 -10.21 -10.04
N LEU A 137 -7.74 -9.67 -11.07
CA LEU A 137 -7.09 -9.19 -12.28
C LEU A 137 -6.15 -8.00 -11.99
N ILE A 138 -6.61 -7.01 -11.22
CA ILE A 138 -5.80 -5.85 -10.82
C ILE A 138 -4.57 -6.32 -10.04
N THR A 139 -4.74 -7.25 -9.10
CA THR A 139 -3.64 -7.77 -8.29
C THR A 139 -2.63 -8.53 -9.15
N LEU A 140 -3.10 -9.40 -10.05
CA LEU A 140 -2.23 -10.15 -10.96
C LEU A 140 -1.42 -9.20 -11.86
N PHE A 141 -2.10 -8.21 -12.47
CA PHE A 141 -1.46 -7.26 -13.36
C PHE A 141 -0.48 -6.34 -12.60
N SER A 142 -0.84 -5.88 -11.42
CA SER A 142 0.06 -5.07 -10.57
C SER A 142 1.31 -5.85 -10.14
N ASN A 143 1.17 -7.14 -9.81
CA ASN A 143 2.32 -7.98 -9.49
C ASN A 143 3.21 -8.24 -10.71
N LEU A 144 2.62 -8.39 -11.90
CA LEU A 144 3.38 -8.49 -13.14
C LEU A 144 4.19 -7.21 -13.40
N VAL A 145 3.59 -6.04 -13.22
CA VAL A 145 4.28 -4.74 -13.33
C VAL A 145 5.43 -4.65 -12.31
N LEU A 146 5.23 -5.12 -11.08
CA LEU A 146 6.30 -5.19 -10.09
C LEU A 146 7.46 -6.07 -10.55
N CYS A 147 7.18 -7.31 -10.97
CA CYS A 147 8.21 -8.24 -11.42
C CYS A 147 8.99 -7.70 -12.62
N LEU A 148 8.30 -7.21 -13.64
CA LEU A 148 8.92 -6.61 -14.83
C LEU A 148 9.71 -5.33 -14.47
N GLY A 149 9.16 -4.51 -13.58
CA GLY A 149 9.82 -3.32 -13.07
C GLY A 149 11.13 -3.65 -12.35
N ILE A 150 11.15 -4.64 -11.48
CA ILE A 150 12.39 -5.10 -10.81
C ILE A 150 13.40 -5.63 -11.84
N LEU A 151 12.96 -6.45 -12.80
CA LEU A 151 13.84 -7.00 -13.83
C LEU A 151 14.48 -5.91 -14.71
N VAL A 152 13.71 -4.90 -15.11
CA VAL A 152 14.18 -3.87 -16.06
C VAL A 152 14.86 -2.70 -15.34
N LEU A 153 14.22 -2.16 -14.30
CA LEU A 153 14.74 -0.98 -13.59
C LEU A 153 15.78 -1.37 -12.55
N GLY A 154 15.59 -2.50 -11.86
CA GLY A 154 16.55 -3.02 -10.89
C GLY A 154 17.91 -3.30 -11.52
N ALA A 155 17.93 -3.84 -12.75
CA ALA A 155 19.17 -4.07 -13.50
C ALA A 155 19.88 -2.76 -13.93
N LYS A 156 19.16 -1.63 -14.06
CA LYS A 156 19.71 -0.36 -14.54
C LYS A 156 20.11 0.59 -13.43
N ILE A 157 19.29 0.70 -12.39
CA ILE A 157 19.44 1.69 -11.32
C ILE A 157 19.30 1.05 -9.92
N GLU A 158 19.61 -0.24 -9.84
CA GLU A 158 19.71 -1.00 -8.59
C GLU A 158 18.49 -0.85 -7.68
N LEU A 159 18.68 -0.59 -6.36
CA LEU A 159 17.60 -0.46 -5.39
C LEU A 159 16.62 0.67 -5.71
N TRP A 160 17.03 1.74 -6.36
CA TRP A 160 16.10 2.77 -6.80
C TRP A 160 15.10 2.23 -7.83
N GLY A 161 15.56 1.37 -8.74
CA GLY A 161 14.69 0.70 -9.70
C GLY A 161 13.63 -0.18 -9.03
N VAL A 162 14.03 -0.89 -7.98
CA VAL A 162 13.12 -1.70 -7.16
C VAL A 162 12.05 -0.82 -6.48
N LEU A 163 12.46 0.31 -5.89
CA LEU A 163 11.54 1.26 -5.25
C LEU A 163 10.54 1.86 -6.24
N ILE A 164 11.00 2.23 -7.43
CA ILE A 164 10.13 2.75 -8.50
C ILE A 164 9.12 1.67 -8.93
N ALA A 165 9.55 0.41 -9.07
CA ALA A 165 8.66 -0.69 -9.42
C ALA A 165 7.56 -0.91 -8.36
N ILE A 166 7.92 -0.84 -7.08
CA ILE A 166 6.96 -0.95 -5.96
C ILE A 166 5.99 0.23 -5.96
N PHE A 167 6.49 1.44 -6.13
CA PHE A 167 5.64 2.63 -6.25
C PHE A 167 4.65 2.50 -7.41
N ALA A 168 5.12 2.07 -8.58
CA ALA A 168 4.28 1.85 -9.76
C ALA A 168 3.19 0.79 -9.49
N GLN A 169 3.52 -0.30 -8.81
CA GLN A 169 2.57 -1.35 -8.41
C GLN A 169 1.46 -0.79 -7.50
N TYR A 170 1.82 -0.05 -6.44
CA TYR A 170 0.83 0.55 -5.53
C TYR A 170 -0.01 1.61 -6.23
N PHE A 171 0.62 2.49 -6.98
CA PHE A 171 -0.07 3.52 -7.76
C PHE A 171 -1.10 2.91 -8.73
N LEU A 172 -0.69 1.90 -9.50
CA LEU A 172 -1.58 1.20 -10.42
C LEU A 172 -2.77 0.56 -9.70
N THR A 173 -2.51 -0.11 -8.58
CA THR A 173 -3.56 -0.74 -7.77
C THR A 173 -4.60 0.26 -7.29
N ILE A 174 -4.15 1.43 -6.82
CA ILE A 174 -5.04 2.50 -6.34
C ILE A 174 -5.75 3.18 -7.51
N ALA A 175 -5.02 3.52 -8.57
CA ALA A 175 -5.56 4.17 -9.77
C ALA A 175 -6.65 3.34 -10.46
N CYS A 176 -6.57 2.00 -10.40
CA CYS A 176 -7.61 1.13 -10.92
C CYS A 176 -8.83 0.99 -9.98
N LYS A 177 -8.62 0.98 -8.66
CA LYS A 177 -9.71 0.73 -7.70
C LYS A 177 -10.50 1.98 -7.34
N LEU A 178 -9.81 3.08 -7.04
CA LEU A 178 -10.43 4.29 -6.51
C LEU A 178 -11.48 4.91 -7.43
N PRO A 179 -11.24 5.09 -8.75
CA PRO A 179 -12.25 5.63 -9.66
C PRO A 179 -13.49 4.74 -9.75
N VAL A 180 -13.32 3.42 -9.74
CA VAL A 180 -14.44 2.46 -9.78
C VAL A 180 -15.31 2.59 -8.53
N ILE A 181 -14.70 2.67 -7.35
CA ILE A 181 -15.43 2.90 -6.08
C ILE A 181 -16.21 4.21 -6.16
N LEU A 182 -15.53 5.31 -6.46
CA LEU A 182 -16.16 6.64 -6.47
C LEU A 182 -17.29 6.75 -7.48
N SER A 183 -17.11 6.20 -8.69
CA SER A 183 -18.16 6.20 -9.71
C SER A 183 -19.38 5.38 -9.28
N ARG A 184 -19.16 4.22 -8.64
CA ARG A 184 -20.25 3.37 -8.15
C ARG A 184 -21.03 4.02 -7.02
N LEU A 185 -20.33 4.56 -6.01
CA LEU A 185 -20.97 5.24 -4.89
C LEU A 185 -21.79 6.45 -5.35
N ARG A 186 -21.28 7.25 -6.30
CA ARG A 186 -21.99 8.40 -6.85
C ARG A 186 -23.23 7.99 -7.66
N LYS A 187 -23.13 6.94 -8.48
CA LYS A 187 -24.26 6.43 -9.26
C LYS A 187 -25.41 5.98 -8.36
N GLU A 188 -25.12 5.13 -7.39
CA GLU A 188 -26.12 4.62 -6.44
C GLU A 188 -26.76 5.73 -5.59
N LYS A 189 -25.98 6.74 -5.21
CA LYS A 189 -26.48 7.91 -4.52
C LYS A 189 -27.50 8.70 -5.35
N ASN A 190 -27.21 8.92 -6.65
CA ASN A 190 -28.10 9.64 -7.54
C ASN A 190 -29.39 8.86 -7.80
N GLU A 191 -29.31 7.53 -8.01
CA GLU A 191 -30.47 6.66 -8.18
C GLU A 191 -31.37 6.61 -6.93
N GLY A 192 -30.79 6.63 -5.74
CA GLY A 192 -31.53 6.70 -4.47
C GLY A 192 -32.26 8.03 -4.26
N SER A 193 -31.70 9.14 -4.76
CA SER A 193 -32.31 10.48 -4.66
C SER A 193 -33.54 10.62 -5.57
N THR A 194 -33.56 9.94 -6.73
CA THR A 194 -34.68 10.02 -7.70
C THR A 194 -35.90 9.18 -7.31
N LEU A 195 -35.76 8.26 -6.35
CA LEU A 195 -36.88 7.43 -5.87
C LEU A 195 -37.65 8.07 -4.71
N HIS A 196 -37.18 9.19 -4.17
CA HIS A 196 -37.83 9.92 -3.06
C HIS A 196 -38.43 11.26 -3.48
N THR A 197 -38.42 11.59 -4.77
CA THR A 197 -39.14 12.71 -5.40
C THR A 197 -40.34 12.22 -6.18
#